data_c7e0721f430c3798be14d850009006f4
#
_entry.id   c7e0721f430c3798be14d850009006f4
#
_cell.length_a   1.000
_cell.length_b   1.000
_cell.length_c   1.000
_cell.angle_alpha   90.00
_cell.angle_beta   90.00
_cell.angle_gamma   90.00
#
_symmetry.space_group_name_H-M   'P 1'
#
loop_
_entity.id
_entity.type
_entity.pdbx_description
1 polymer ?
#
loop_
_entity_poly.entity_id
_entity_poly.type
_entity_poly.pdbx_seq_one_letter_code
_entity_poly.pdbx_strand_id
1 'polypeptide(L)'
;MPLSDFPLRASVAVSDIDRAVTFYEGTLRLPVVRSGPSARIAGGSRVYRSGGDEALHVYQSTTAGSSQATVATWYVEDLDQVVDELTANGVDFLHYDGLTHDARGITARAGGGRIAWFADPDGNTFALESDG
;
A
#
# COMPACT_ATOMS: atom_id res chain seq x y z
N MET A 1 -1.83 29.86 7.42
CA MET A 1 -2.38 28.50 7.63
C MET A 1 -1.32 27.45 7.32
N PRO A 2 -0.78 26.78 8.34
CA PRO A 2 0.25 25.77 8.11
C PRO A 2 -0.33 24.54 7.42
N LEU A 3 0.50 23.83 6.66
CA LEU A 3 0.09 22.61 5.96
C LEU A 3 -0.42 21.52 6.92
N SER A 4 0.06 21.54 8.16
CA SER A 4 -0.38 20.57 9.17
C SER A 4 -1.87 20.67 9.51
N ASP A 5 -2.54 21.75 9.14
CA ASP A 5 -3.97 21.91 9.34
C ASP A 5 -4.80 21.17 8.29
N PHE A 6 -4.18 20.65 7.23
CA PHE A 6 -4.89 20.04 6.11
C PHE A 6 -4.66 18.53 6.05
N PRO A 7 -5.66 17.76 5.56
CA PRO A 7 -5.49 16.32 5.40
C PRO A 7 -4.45 15.99 4.33
N LEU A 8 -3.81 14.85 4.49
CA LEU A 8 -2.78 14.35 3.59
C LEU A 8 -3.15 12.97 3.09
N ARG A 9 -2.94 12.72 1.80
CA ARG A 9 -3.11 11.39 1.20
C ARG A 9 -1.80 10.96 0.55
N ALA A 10 -1.54 9.65 0.57
CA ALA A 10 -0.52 9.07 -0.28
C ALA A 10 -1.10 8.94 -1.69
N SER A 11 -0.26 9.14 -2.71
CA SER A 11 -0.67 9.00 -4.12
C SER A 11 0.18 7.93 -4.79
N VAL A 12 -0.48 7.01 -5.49
CA VAL A 12 0.17 5.85 -6.12
C VAL A 12 -0.19 5.83 -7.59
N ALA A 13 0.81 5.77 -8.45
CA ALA A 13 0.61 5.65 -9.89
C ALA A 13 0.51 4.17 -10.29
N VAL A 14 -0.50 3.84 -11.10
CA VAL A 14 -0.70 2.49 -11.64
C VAL A 14 -0.80 2.56 -13.16
N SER A 15 -0.40 1.50 -13.84
CA SER A 15 -0.42 1.48 -15.30
C SER A 15 -1.80 1.13 -15.88
N ASP A 16 -2.64 0.44 -15.10
CA ASP A 16 -3.95 -0.03 -15.52
C ASP A 16 -4.89 0.05 -14.31
N ILE A 17 -5.86 0.96 -14.37
CA ILE A 17 -6.77 1.17 -13.24
C ILE A 17 -7.66 -0.04 -12.97
N ASP A 18 -8.05 -0.80 -13.99
CA ASP A 18 -8.89 -1.98 -13.79
C ASP A 18 -8.13 -3.08 -13.04
N ARG A 19 -6.87 -3.28 -13.38
CA ARG A 19 -6.00 -4.22 -12.65
C ARG A 19 -5.77 -3.75 -11.22
N ALA A 20 -5.56 -2.45 -11.02
CA ALA A 20 -5.39 -1.86 -9.70
C ALA A 20 -6.63 -2.04 -8.84
N VAL A 21 -7.83 -1.85 -9.39
CA VAL A 21 -9.09 -2.06 -8.67
C VAL A 21 -9.18 -3.50 -8.15
N THR A 22 -8.83 -4.49 -8.98
CA THR A 22 -8.82 -5.89 -8.55
C THR A 22 -7.90 -6.10 -7.34
N PHE A 23 -6.74 -5.45 -7.32
CA PHE A 23 -5.79 -5.55 -6.22
C PHE A 23 -6.24 -4.77 -4.99
N TYR A 24 -6.50 -3.47 -5.13
CA TYR A 24 -6.79 -2.60 -3.99
C TYR A 24 -8.15 -2.89 -3.36
N GLU A 25 -9.15 -3.18 -4.16
CA GLU A 25 -10.51 -3.46 -3.67
C GLU A 25 -10.72 -4.95 -3.42
N GLY A 26 -10.22 -5.82 -4.29
CA GLY A 26 -10.43 -7.26 -4.19
C GLY A 26 -9.47 -7.95 -3.22
N THR A 27 -8.17 -7.68 -3.34
CA THR A 27 -7.13 -8.34 -2.54
C THR A 27 -6.90 -7.63 -1.21
N LEU A 28 -6.69 -6.31 -1.23
CA LEU A 28 -6.49 -5.52 0.00
C LEU A 28 -7.81 -5.16 0.69
N ARG A 29 -8.93 -5.22 -0.02
CA ARG A 29 -10.28 -4.94 0.50
C ARG A 29 -10.42 -3.54 1.07
N LEU A 30 -9.78 -2.56 0.43
CA LEU A 30 -9.92 -1.16 0.83
C LEU A 30 -11.25 -0.61 0.32
N PRO A 31 -12.04 0.06 1.17
CA PRO A 31 -13.29 0.67 0.73
C PRO A 31 -13.03 1.85 -0.19
N VAL A 32 -13.67 1.86 -1.35
CA VAL A 32 -13.58 3.00 -2.28
C VAL A 32 -14.51 4.12 -1.80
N VAL A 33 -13.97 5.34 -1.76
CA VAL A 33 -14.73 6.54 -1.38
C VAL A 33 -15.10 7.35 -2.61
N ARG A 34 -14.16 7.48 -3.54
CA ARG A 34 -14.35 8.23 -4.78
C ARG A 34 -13.77 7.47 -5.94
N SER A 35 -14.43 7.57 -7.08
CA SER A 35 -13.93 7.04 -8.35
C SER A 35 -14.27 8.01 -9.45
N GLY A 36 -13.41 8.05 -10.48
CA GLY A 36 -13.64 8.94 -11.60
C GLY A 36 -12.41 9.07 -12.47
N PRO A 37 -12.49 9.88 -13.53
CA PRO A 37 -11.30 10.23 -14.30
C PRO A 37 -10.38 11.09 -13.46
N SER A 38 -9.07 10.95 -13.66
CA SER A 38 -8.11 11.89 -13.10
C SER A 38 -8.29 13.24 -13.80
N ALA A 39 -8.11 14.34 -13.06
CA ALA A 39 -8.23 15.68 -13.62
C ALA A 39 -7.22 15.98 -14.74
N ARG A 40 -6.12 15.21 -14.81
CA ARG A 40 -5.02 15.43 -15.77
C ARG A 40 -4.82 14.27 -16.72
N ILE A 41 -5.38 13.11 -16.42
CA ILE A 41 -5.08 11.87 -17.12
C ILE A 41 -6.40 11.17 -17.37
N ALA A 42 -6.62 10.73 -18.59
CA ALA A 42 -7.89 10.11 -19.00
C ALA A 42 -8.12 8.72 -18.41
N GLY A 43 -7.15 8.17 -17.67
CA GLY A 43 -7.16 6.77 -17.26
C GLY A 43 -7.98 6.42 -16.03
N GLY A 44 -8.41 7.40 -15.25
CA GLY A 44 -9.20 7.15 -14.06
C GLY A 44 -8.42 7.14 -12.75
N SER A 45 -9.16 7.22 -11.67
CA SER A 45 -8.61 7.27 -10.33
C SER A 45 -9.57 6.67 -9.31
N ARG A 46 -9.02 6.34 -8.14
CA ARG A 46 -9.78 5.87 -6.97
C ARG A 46 -9.20 6.53 -5.73
N VAL A 47 -10.05 6.82 -4.77
CA VAL A 47 -9.62 7.22 -3.42
C VAL A 47 -10.16 6.18 -2.45
N TYR A 48 -9.26 5.64 -1.64
CA TYR A 48 -9.57 4.58 -0.68
C TYR A 48 -9.49 5.08 0.76
N ARG A 49 -10.36 4.51 1.60
CA ARG A 49 -10.37 4.80 3.03
C ARG A 49 -9.48 3.81 3.76
N SER A 50 -8.74 4.32 4.74
CA SER A 50 -7.97 3.50 5.67
C SER A 50 -7.81 4.26 6.99
N GLY A 51 -7.94 3.56 8.12
CA GLY A 51 -7.85 4.20 9.43
C GLY A 51 -8.93 5.26 9.68
N GLY A 52 -10.07 5.18 8.99
CA GLY A 52 -11.16 6.15 9.12
C GLY A 52 -11.05 7.37 8.22
N ASP A 53 -9.95 7.54 7.49
CA ASP A 53 -9.71 8.69 6.62
C ASP A 53 -9.57 8.29 5.16
N GLU A 54 -9.80 9.25 4.25
CA GLU A 54 -9.50 9.11 2.83
C GLU A 54 -7.98 9.20 2.68
N ALA A 55 -7.32 8.05 2.66
CA ALA A 55 -5.88 7.96 2.90
C ALA A 55 -5.05 7.69 1.64
N LEU A 56 -5.62 7.04 0.63
CA LEU A 56 -4.85 6.56 -0.52
C LEU A 56 -5.53 6.95 -1.82
N HIS A 57 -4.81 7.67 -2.68
CA HIS A 57 -5.23 8.04 -4.02
C HIS A 57 -4.47 7.18 -5.02
N VAL A 58 -5.18 6.38 -5.79
CA VAL A 58 -4.61 5.52 -6.84
C VAL A 58 -5.06 6.07 -8.19
N TYR A 59 -4.10 6.36 -9.08
CA TYR A 59 -4.40 6.99 -10.36
C TYR A 59 -3.58 6.36 -11.48
N GLN A 60 -4.17 6.33 -12.68
CA GLN A 60 -3.49 5.77 -13.85
C GLN A 60 -2.47 6.76 -14.40
N SER A 61 -1.23 6.28 -14.61
CA SER A 61 -0.14 7.11 -15.09
C SER A 61 0.93 6.25 -15.75
N THR A 62 1.65 6.85 -16.70
CA THR A 62 2.80 6.21 -17.33
C THR A 62 4.01 6.13 -16.40
N THR A 63 3.97 6.79 -15.24
CA THR A 63 5.07 6.76 -14.26
C THR A 63 4.95 5.61 -13.25
N ALA A 64 3.97 4.73 -13.42
CA ALA A 64 3.72 3.61 -12.52
C ALA A 64 4.96 2.73 -12.36
N GLY A 65 5.24 2.32 -11.11
CA GLY A 65 6.33 1.38 -10.81
C GLY A 65 7.73 1.92 -11.05
N SER A 66 7.89 3.22 -11.20
CA SER A 66 9.19 3.84 -11.50
C SER A 66 10.10 3.98 -10.28
N SER A 67 9.62 3.71 -9.08
CA SER A 67 10.40 3.80 -7.84
C SER A 67 10.24 2.53 -7.02
N GLN A 68 11.33 2.12 -6.34
CA GLN A 68 11.31 1.01 -5.39
C GLN A 68 11.16 1.49 -3.94
N ALA A 69 10.99 2.79 -3.73
CA ALA A 69 10.77 3.34 -2.40
C ALA A 69 9.41 2.90 -1.85
N THR A 70 9.32 2.75 -0.54
CA THR A 70 8.04 2.50 0.13
C THR A 70 7.13 3.70 -0.06
N VAL A 71 5.96 3.48 -0.64
CA VAL A 71 4.98 4.53 -0.93
C VAL A 71 4.23 4.93 0.33
N ALA A 72 3.81 3.94 1.12
CA ALA A 72 3.02 4.15 2.31
C ALA A 72 3.20 2.98 3.26
N THR A 73 2.96 3.22 4.54
CA THR A 73 3.09 2.22 5.59
C THR A 73 1.80 2.19 6.40
N TRP A 74 1.27 0.99 6.61
CA TRP A 74 0.21 0.76 7.58
C TRP A 74 0.83 0.39 8.92
N TYR A 75 0.40 1.07 9.98
CA TYR A 75 0.81 0.77 11.34
C TYR A 75 -0.27 -0.10 11.98
N VAL A 76 0.07 -1.35 12.26
CA VAL A 76 -0.88 -2.37 12.70
C VAL A 76 -0.51 -2.87 14.10
N GLU A 77 -1.50 -3.34 14.85
CA GLU A 77 -1.25 -3.87 16.19
C GLU A 77 -0.74 -5.30 16.14
N ASP A 78 -1.38 -6.15 15.34
CA ASP A 78 -1.04 -7.57 15.19
C ASP A 78 -0.54 -7.83 13.78
N LEU A 79 0.78 -7.70 13.59
CA LEU A 79 1.40 -7.89 12.27
C LEU A 79 1.24 -9.33 11.76
N ASP A 80 1.36 -10.31 12.65
CA ASP A 80 1.22 -11.72 12.27
C ASP A 80 -0.15 -11.99 11.66
N GLN A 81 -1.20 -11.49 12.30
CA GLN A 81 -2.56 -11.68 11.81
C GLN A 81 -2.78 -11.01 10.45
N VAL A 82 -2.32 -9.77 10.30
CA VAL A 82 -2.51 -9.01 9.05
C VAL A 82 -1.74 -9.67 7.91
N VAL A 83 -0.49 -10.09 8.14
CA VAL A 83 0.31 -10.79 7.14
C VAL A 83 -0.38 -12.10 6.72
N ASP A 84 -0.89 -12.86 7.67
CA ASP A 84 -1.57 -14.11 7.37
C ASP A 84 -2.86 -13.89 6.57
N GLU A 85 -3.64 -12.86 6.90
CA GLU A 85 -4.84 -12.50 6.14
C GLU A 85 -4.52 -12.10 4.70
N LEU A 86 -3.53 -11.24 4.52
CA LEU A 86 -3.15 -10.78 3.18
C LEU A 86 -2.57 -11.93 2.35
N THR A 87 -1.77 -12.78 2.96
CA THR A 87 -1.25 -13.98 2.28
C THR A 87 -2.38 -14.89 1.82
N ALA A 88 -3.39 -15.08 2.67
CA ALA A 88 -4.58 -15.86 2.30
C ALA A 88 -5.37 -15.21 1.16
N ASN A 89 -5.30 -13.90 1.02
CA ASN A 89 -5.94 -13.16 -0.07
C ASN A 89 -5.09 -13.10 -1.34
N GLY A 90 -3.89 -13.69 -1.33
CA GLY A 90 -3.03 -13.79 -2.52
C GLY A 90 -1.86 -12.80 -2.56
N VAL A 91 -1.58 -12.09 -1.47
CA VAL A 91 -0.41 -11.21 -1.41
C VAL A 91 0.85 -12.02 -1.17
N ASP A 92 1.89 -11.75 -1.98
CA ASP A 92 3.23 -12.30 -1.78
C ASP A 92 4.10 -11.24 -1.11
N PHE A 93 4.59 -11.55 0.09
CA PHE A 93 5.46 -10.63 0.81
C PHE A 93 6.89 -10.68 0.27
N LEU A 94 7.54 -9.53 0.23
CA LEU A 94 8.88 -9.38 -0.33
C LEU A 94 9.94 -9.85 0.66
N HIS A 95 11.01 -10.43 0.12
CA HIS A 95 12.20 -10.82 0.88
C HIS A 95 13.39 -10.07 0.28
N TYR A 96 14.01 -9.19 1.06
CA TYR A 96 15.13 -8.41 0.60
C TYR A 96 16.45 -9.08 0.95
N ASP A 97 17.38 -9.08 0.00
CA ASP A 97 18.74 -9.53 0.26
C ASP A 97 19.39 -8.66 1.33
N GLY A 98 20.14 -9.27 2.23
CA GLY A 98 20.78 -8.55 3.32
C GLY A 98 19.93 -8.35 4.56
N LEU A 99 18.66 -8.69 4.51
CA LEU A 99 17.79 -8.70 5.68
C LEU A 99 17.40 -10.14 6.04
N THR A 100 17.18 -10.36 7.34
CA THR A 100 16.72 -11.66 7.84
C THR A 100 15.21 -11.62 7.97
N HIS A 101 14.51 -12.34 7.07
CA HIS A 101 13.05 -12.48 7.11
C HIS A 101 12.68 -13.86 7.63
N ASP A 102 11.53 -13.97 8.31
CA ASP A 102 10.95 -15.29 8.57
C ASP A 102 10.31 -15.83 7.26
N ALA A 103 9.72 -17.02 7.32
CA ALA A 103 9.11 -17.67 6.14
C ALA A 103 7.98 -16.83 5.54
N ARG A 104 7.36 -15.95 6.32
CA ARG A 104 6.25 -15.10 5.89
C ARG A 104 6.71 -13.74 5.35
N GLY A 105 7.99 -13.41 5.45
CA GLY A 105 8.54 -12.13 5.03
C GLY A 105 8.72 -11.12 6.14
N ILE A 106 8.37 -11.46 7.37
CA ILE A 106 8.48 -10.52 8.51
C ILE A 106 9.92 -10.43 8.98
N THR A 107 10.39 -9.21 9.21
CA THR A 107 11.73 -8.97 9.75
C THR A 107 11.68 -8.04 10.96
N ALA A 108 12.65 -8.17 11.86
CA ALA A 108 12.79 -7.28 13.02
C ALA A 108 13.31 -5.92 12.55
N ARG A 109 12.77 -4.84 13.12
CA ARG A 109 13.27 -3.49 12.89
C ARG A 109 14.40 -3.16 13.85
N ALA A 110 15.37 -2.41 13.35
CA ALA A 110 16.38 -1.82 14.22
C ALA A 110 15.67 -0.89 15.22
N GLY A 111 15.95 -1.04 16.50
CA GLY A 111 15.31 -0.23 17.54
C GLY A 111 14.01 -0.77 18.09
N GLY A 112 13.54 -1.93 17.60
CA GLY A 112 12.34 -2.60 18.09
C GLY A 112 11.21 -2.60 17.07
N GLY A 113 10.26 -3.53 17.28
CA GLY A 113 9.17 -3.73 16.37
C GLY A 113 9.52 -4.62 15.18
N ARG A 114 8.55 -4.82 14.30
CA ARG A 114 8.68 -5.70 13.13
C ARG A 114 8.05 -5.05 11.91
N ILE A 115 8.47 -5.47 10.73
CA ILE A 115 8.02 -4.91 9.46
C ILE A 115 7.91 -6.00 8.41
N ALA A 116 6.99 -5.83 7.46
CA ALA A 116 6.88 -6.65 6.26
C ALA A 116 6.52 -5.75 5.08
N TRP A 117 6.98 -6.12 3.88
CA TRP A 117 6.72 -5.35 2.65
C TRP A 117 6.01 -6.19 1.62
N PHE A 118 5.14 -5.55 0.85
CA PHE A 118 4.53 -6.18 -0.33
C PHE A 118 4.44 -5.15 -1.45
N ALA A 119 4.20 -5.63 -2.67
CA ALA A 119 4.07 -4.76 -3.84
C ALA A 119 2.70 -4.93 -4.48
N ASP A 120 2.21 -3.87 -5.12
CA ASP A 120 1.06 -3.95 -5.99
C ASP A 120 1.46 -4.53 -7.36
N PRO A 121 0.51 -4.74 -8.32
CA PRO A 121 0.84 -5.31 -9.62
C PRO A 121 1.86 -4.51 -10.44
N ASP A 122 2.03 -3.23 -10.17
CA ASP A 122 3.01 -2.38 -10.86
C ASP A 122 4.36 -2.32 -10.14
N GLY A 123 4.49 -2.98 -9.00
CA GLY A 123 5.72 -2.94 -8.22
C GLY A 123 5.80 -1.78 -7.23
N ASN A 124 4.72 -1.04 -7.01
CA ASN A 124 4.67 -0.05 -5.94
C ASN A 124 4.75 -0.75 -4.59
N THR A 125 5.67 -0.33 -3.75
CA THR A 125 6.00 -1.02 -2.50
C THR A 125 5.28 -0.40 -1.32
N PHE A 126 4.65 -1.23 -0.53
CA PHE A 126 3.99 -0.87 0.73
C PHE A 126 4.61 -1.62 1.89
N ALA A 127 4.51 -1.05 3.08
CA ALA A 127 4.98 -1.68 4.30
C ALA A 127 3.87 -1.81 5.32
N LEU A 128 3.99 -2.83 6.16
CA LEU A 128 3.21 -3.00 7.38
C LEU A 128 4.19 -2.99 8.54
N GLU A 129 3.93 -2.20 9.58
CA GLU A 129 4.78 -2.13 10.75
C GLU A 129 3.97 -2.33 12.03
N SER A 130 4.61 -2.95 13.02
CA SER A 130 4.07 -3.02 14.37
C SER A 130 5.19 -2.74 15.37
N ASP A 131 4.81 -2.27 16.57
CA ASP A 131 5.77 -2.00 17.65
C ASP A 131 6.16 -3.25 18.43
N GLY A 132 5.48 -4.35 18.23
CA GLY A 132 5.76 -5.57 18.96
C GLY A 132 5.58 -6.85 18.22
#